data_2076c919187e41bd037dc6c85d19bdf6
#
_entry.id   2076c919187e41bd037dc6c85d19bdf6
#
_cell.length_a   1.000
_cell.length_b   1.000
_cell.length_c   1.000
_cell.angle_alpha   90.00
_cell.angle_beta   90.00
_cell.angle_gamma   90.00
#
_symmetry.space_group_name_H-M   'P 1'
#
loop_
_entity.id
_entity.type
_entity.pdbx_description
1 polymer ?
#
loop_
_entity_poly.entity_id
_entity_poly.type
_entity_poly.pdbx_seq_one_letter_code
_entity_poly.pdbx_strand_id
1 'polypeptide(L)'
;REALRCTALTSLIHTVWVLFLGTVFALPFTATFETMVNGIALAQNHTRPYQWWLIWGLPFLVTLVFMVCVFRDRKPGKLLPPSADFFGVILGFSAIGLILIPELVYVRDIYEKEYARSNTMFKLTYQAFMMFGMVMAYAFVRLWLAKKHRIRKALMTAGFVCFAGCCCYVGTAAHSW
;
A
#
# COMPACT_ATOMS: atom_id res chain seq x y z
N ARG A 1 19.10 -16.14 -20.20
CA ARG A 1 18.02 -17.02 -19.75
C ARG A 1 18.43 -17.87 -18.55
N GLU A 2 19.65 -18.43 -18.52
CA GLU A 2 20.16 -19.24 -17.41
C GLU A 2 20.35 -18.43 -16.11
N ALA A 3 20.93 -17.24 -16.18
CA ALA A 3 21.08 -16.37 -15.02
C ALA A 3 19.72 -16.02 -14.38
N LEU A 4 18.67 -15.79 -15.18
CA LEU A 4 17.34 -15.50 -14.69
C LEU A 4 16.69 -16.72 -13.98
N ARG A 5 16.93 -17.92 -14.53
CA ARG A 5 16.49 -19.19 -13.92
C ARG A 5 17.21 -19.45 -12.59
N CYS A 6 18.53 -19.24 -12.54
CA CYS A 6 19.29 -19.36 -11.31
C CYS A 6 18.80 -18.40 -10.24
N THR A 7 18.60 -17.12 -10.57
CA THR A 7 18.10 -16.13 -9.62
C THR A 7 16.69 -16.47 -9.15
N ALA A 8 15.80 -16.91 -10.05
CA ALA A 8 14.44 -17.31 -9.68
C ALA A 8 14.43 -18.54 -8.77
N LEU A 9 15.24 -19.55 -9.07
CA LEU A 9 15.37 -20.75 -8.24
C LEU A 9 15.94 -20.44 -6.86
N THR A 10 16.98 -19.63 -6.80
CA THR A 10 17.57 -19.19 -5.53
C THR A 10 16.55 -18.41 -4.68
N SER A 11 15.82 -17.49 -5.31
CA SER A 11 14.76 -16.74 -4.61
C SER A 11 13.64 -17.65 -4.09
N LEU A 12 13.23 -18.64 -4.88
CA LEU A 12 12.24 -19.63 -4.48
C LEU A 12 12.70 -20.44 -3.27
N ILE A 13 13.94 -20.93 -3.29
CA ILE A 13 14.54 -21.69 -2.19
C ILE A 13 14.56 -20.84 -0.90
N HIS A 14 15.02 -19.59 -0.99
CA HIS A 14 15.00 -18.70 0.18
C HIS A 14 13.59 -18.43 0.71
N THR A 15 12.63 -18.22 -0.20
CA THR A 15 11.22 -18.02 0.19
C THR A 15 10.67 -19.25 0.92
N VAL A 16 10.93 -20.44 0.41
CA VAL A 16 10.50 -21.71 1.06
C VAL A 16 11.14 -21.86 2.44
N TRP A 17 12.44 -21.56 2.57
CA TRP A 17 13.13 -21.63 3.88
C TRP A 17 12.57 -20.63 4.87
N VAL A 18 12.32 -19.38 4.47
CA VAL A 18 11.73 -18.35 5.33
C VAL A 18 10.34 -18.76 5.80
N LEU A 19 9.50 -19.26 4.89
CA LEU A 19 8.16 -19.75 5.23
C LEU A 19 8.23 -20.96 6.17
N PHE A 20 9.11 -21.92 5.91
CA PHE A 20 9.28 -23.09 6.75
C PHE A 20 9.74 -22.72 8.16
N LEU A 21 10.81 -21.94 8.27
CA LEU A 21 11.31 -21.50 9.57
C LEU A 21 10.28 -20.64 10.31
N GLY A 22 9.63 -19.71 9.62
CA GLY A 22 8.56 -18.89 10.18
C GLY A 22 7.42 -19.74 10.74
N THR A 23 7.00 -20.78 10.02
CA THR A 23 5.96 -21.70 10.48
C THR A 23 6.43 -22.48 11.71
N VAL A 24 7.64 -23.05 11.66
CA VAL A 24 8.20 -23.83 12.80
C VAL A 24 8.30 -22.98 14.07
N PHE A 25 8.81 -21.75 13.97
CA PHE A 25 8.89 -20.85 15.12
C PHE A 25 7.52 -20.33 15.60
N ALA A 26 6.53 -20.26 14.72
CA ALA A 26 5.17 -19.88 15.10
C ALA A 26 4.37 -21.05 15.75
N LEU A 27 4.78 -22.31 15.55
CA LEU A 27 4.04 -23.49 16.05
C LEU A 27 3.72 -23.43 17.55
N PRO A 28 4.65 -23.09 18.48
CA PRO A 28 4.33 -23.04 19.89
C PRO A 28 3.22 -22.03 20.21
N PHE A 29 3.24 -20.89 19.52
CA PHE A 29 2.22 -19.86 19.66
C PHE A 29 0.88 -20.31 19.07
N THR A 30 0.89 -20.83 17.83
CA THR A 30 -0.35 -21.24 17.14
C THR A 30 -1.02 -22.43 17.79
N ALA A 31 -0.26 -23.34 18.42
CA ALA A 31 -0.80 -24.52 19.12
C ALA A 31 -1.55 -24.19 20.40
N THR A 32 -1.23 -23.06 21.04
CA THR A 32 -1.83 -22.62 22.31
C THR A 32 -2.75 -21.40 22.16
N PHE A 33 -2.82 -20.82 20.96
CA PHE A 33 -3.58 -19.59 20.70
C PHE A 33 -5.06 -19.89 20.48
N GLU A 34 -5.89 -19.42 21.40
CA GLU A 34 -7.34 -19.39 21.22
C GLU A 34 -7.73 -18.18 20.38
N THR A 35 -8.31 -18.42 19.20
CA THR A 35 -8.68 -17.34 18.29
C THR A 35 -10.02 -16.72 18.71
N MET A 36 -10.06 -15.40 18.82
CA MET A 36 -11.33 -14.65 18.92
C MET A 36 -11.99 -14.44 17.56
N VAL A 37 -11.42 -15.03 16.51
CA VAL A 37 -11.80 -14.81 15.12
C VAL A 37 -12.66 -15.98 14.64
N ASN A 38 -13.86 -15.67 14.13
CA ASN A 38 -14.84 -16.66 13.65
C ASN A 38 -14.87 -16.76 12.12
N GLY A 39 -13.73 -16.57 11.46
CA GLY A 39 -13.59 -16.70 10.01
C GLY A 39 -13.68 -15.37 9.26
N ILE A 40 -13.87 -15.47 7.94
CA ILE A 40 -13.94 -14.34 7.01
C ILE A 40 -15.37 -14.24 6.47
N ALA A 41 -15.88 -13.01 6.34
CA ALA A 41 -17.17 -12.74 5.73
C ALA A 41 -17.06 -11.68 4.63
N LEU A 42 -18.05 -11.66 3.73
CA LEU A 42 -18.20 -10.62 2.72
C LEU A 42 -18.72 -9.33 3.37
N ALA A 43 -18.16 -8.21 2.97
CA ALA A 43 -18.62 -6.90 3.42
C ALA A 43 -20.01 -6.60 2.85
N GLN A 44 -20.96 -6.31 3.75
CA GLN A 44 -22.33 -5.91 3.37
C GLN A 44 -22.46 -4.38 3.28
N ASN A 45 -21.64 -3.67 4.07
CA ASN A 45 -21.60 -2.22 4.11
C ASN A 45 -20.32 -1.72 3.46
N HIS A 46 -20.41 -0.74 2.58
CA HIS A 46 -19.28 -0.18 1.85
C HIS A 46 -19.07 1.30 2.21
N THR A 47 -17.83 1.75 2.07
CA THR A 47 -17.52 3.18 2.21
C THR A 47 -18.16 3.96 1.08
N ARG A 48 -18.84 5.06 1.38
CA ARG A 48 -19.44 5.91 0.33
C ARG A 48 -18.33 6.45 -0.59
N PRO A 49 -18.55 6.49 -1.93
CA PRO A 49 -17.51 6.87 -2.89
C PRO A 49 -16.85 8.22 -2.59
N TYR A 50 -17.62 9.23 -2.15
CA TYR A 50 -17.07 10.54 -1.82
C TYR A 50 -16.16 10.50 -0.59
N GLN A 51 -16.47 9.67 0.42
CA GLN A 51 -15.64 9.49 1.62
C GLN A 51 -14.32 8.80 1.26
N TRP A 52 -14.40 7.78 0.38
CA TRP A 52 -13.24 7.08 -0.12
C TRP A 52 -12.30 8.03 -0.87
N TRP A 53 -12.85 8.87 -1.76
CA TRP A 53 -12.08 9.88 -2.48
C TRP A 53 -11.50 10.96 -1.58
N LEU A 54 -12.21 11.38 -0.54
CA LEU A 54 -11.72 12.38 0.40
C LEU A 54 -10.49 11.88 1.17
N ILE A 55 -10.51 10.60 1.58
CA ILE A 55 -9.44 10.02 2.40
C ILE A 55 -8.29 9.52 1.53
N TRP A 56 -8.59 8.78 0.48
CA TRP A 56 -7.60 8.04 -0.30
C TRP A 56 -7.30 8.64 -1.67
N GLY A 57 -8.06 9.62 -2.14
CA GLY A 57 -7.95 10.17 -3.50
C GLY A 57 -6.58 10.71 -3.82
N LEU A 58 -5.99 11.53 -2.95
CA LEU A 58 -4.65 12.10 -3.18
C LEU A 58 -3.56 11.00 -3.22
N PRO A 59 -3.38 10.14 -2.19
CA PRO A 59 -2.37 9.10 -2.23
C PRO A 59 -2.57 8.11 -3.38
N PHE A 60 -3.82 7.77 -3.70
CA PHE A 60 -4.15 6.91 -4.82
C PHE A 60 -3.73 7.51 -6.16
N LEU A 61 -4.09 8.77 -6.44
CA LEU A 61 -3.73 9.47 -7.67
C LEU A 61 -2.22 9.64 -7.83
N VAL A 62 -1.52 10.07 -6.77
CA VAL A 62 -0.05 10.21 -6.81
C VAL A 62 0.61 8.86 -7.11
N THR A 63 0.14 7.80 -6.48
CA THR A 63 0.63 6.44 -6.72
C THR A 63 0.38 5.98 -8.15
N LEU A 64 -0.82 6.21 -8.69
CA LEU A 64 -1.12 5.87 -10.08
C LEU A 64 -0.25 6.64 -11.07
N VAL A 65 -0.10 7.96 -10.88
CA VAL A 65 0.78 8.78 -11.73
C VAL A 65 2.21 8.29 -11.67
N PHE A 66 2.71 7.95 -10.49
CA PHE A 66 4.04 7.38 -10.31
C PHE A 66 4.18 6.06 -11.10
N MET A 67 3.25 5.12 -10.94
CA MET A 67 3.28 3.83 -11.64
C MET A 67 3.27 4.01 -13.16
N VAL A 68 2.36 4.83 -13.68
CA VAL A 68 2.30 5.13 -15.12
C VAL A 68 3.61 5.73 -15.62
N CYS A 69 4.21 6.65 -14.87
CA CYS A 69 5.48 7.25 -15.23
C CYS A 69 6.63 6.24 -15.24
N VAL A 70 6.70 5.36 -14.24
CA VAL A 70 7.74 4.31 -14.15
C VAL A 70 7.65 3.35 -15.35
N PHE A 71 6.46 2.89 -15.70
CA PHE A 71 6.29 1.98 -16.83
C PHE A 71 6.52 2.67 -18.17
N ARG A 72 6.12 3.94 -18.32
CA ARG A 72 6.35 4.72 -19.54
C ARG A 72 7.84 5.06 -19.77
N ASP A 73 8.59 5.31 -18.69
CA ASP A 73 10.00 5.67 -18.76
C ASP A 73 10.94 4.46 -18.85
N ARG A 74 10.37 3.26 -18.91
CA ARG A 74 11.13 2.02 -19.03
C ARG A 74 11.98 2.02 -20.30
N LYS A 75 13.28 1.66 -20.15
CA LYS A 75 14.18 1.56 -21.28
C LYS A 75 13.76 0.41 -22.20
N PRO A 76 13.80 0.61 -23.55
CA PRO A 76 13.56 -0.47 -24.51
C PRO A 76 14.49 -1.65 -24.20
N GLY A 77 13.95 -2.88 -24.28
CA GLY A 77 14.71 -4.12 -24.03
C GLY A 77 14.90 -4.52 -22.57
N LYS A 78 14.51 -3.68 -21.59
CA LYS A 78 14.49 -4.08 -20.17
C LYS A 78 13.07 -4.51 -19.76
N LEU A 79 12.97 -5.70 -19.18
CA LEU A 79 11.68 -6.25 -18.73
C LEU A 79 11.14 -5.50 -17.50
N LEU A 80 12.02 -5.12 -16.57
CA LEU A 80 11.69 -4.47 -15.32
C LEU A 80 12.28 -3.06 -15.24
N PRO A 81 11.62 -2.13 -14.52
CA PRO A 81 12.17 -0.83 -14.19
C PRO A 81 13.36 -0.96 -13.21
N PRO A 82 14.08 0.12 -12.89
CA PRO A 82 15.09 0.12 -11.82
C PRO A 82 14.53 -0.44 -10.52
N SER A 83 15.36 -1.11 -9.73
CA SER A 83 14.92 -1.83 -8.52
C SER A 83 14.15 -0.95 -7.52
N ALA A 84 14.59 0.30 -7.31
CA ALA A 84 13.90 1.23 -6.44
C ALA A 84 12.52 1.64 -6.97
N ASP A 85 12.42 1.94 -8.28
CA ASP A 85 11.13 2.23 -8.93
C ASP A 85 10.19 1.01 -8.85
N PHE A 86 10.73 -0.19 -9.07
CA PHE A 86 9.97 -1.44 -9.00
C PHE A 86 9.46 -1.71 -7.58
N PHE A 87 10.29 -1.50 -6.57
CA PHE A 87 9.89 -1.61 -5.17
C PHE A 87 8.77 -0.63 -4.82
N GLY A 88 8.88 0.64 -5.26
CA GLY A 88 7.84 1.63 -5.10
C GLY A 88 6.50 1.23 -5.76
N VAL A 89 6.57 0.60 -6.94
CA VAL A 89 5.38 0.05 -7.63
C VAL A 89 4.75 -1.07 -6.81
N ILE A 90 5.53 -2.00 -6.27
CA ILE A 90 5.01 -3.09 -5.42
C ILE A 90 4.35 -2.52 -4.16
N LEU A 91 5.00 -1.58 -3.47
CA LEU A 91 4.39 -0.92 -2.30
C LEU A 91 3.08 -0.24 -2.64
N GLY A 92 3.02 0.46 -3.77
CA GLY A 92 1.82 1.13 -4.22
C GLY A 92 0.67 0.15 -4.53
N PHE A 93 0.95 -0.95 -5.22
CA PHE A 93 -0.03 -2.00 -5.45
C PHE A 93 -0.52 -2.62 -4.13
N SER A 94 0.39 -2.89 -3.20
CA SER A 94 0.05 -3.41 -1.88
C SER A 94 -0.85 -2.44 -1.12
N ALA A 95 -0.53 -1.15 -1.12
CA ALA A 95 -1.34 -0.13 -0.47
C ALA A 95 -2.76 -0.04 -1.06
N ILE A 96 -2.88 -0.08 -2.41
CA ILE A 96 -4.18 -0.10 -3.09
C ILE A 96 -4.95 -1.36 -2.70
N GLY A 97 -4.31 -2.53 -2.69
CA GLY A 97 -4.93 -3.78 -2.25
C GLY A 97 -5.47 -3.69 -0.82
N LEU A 98 -4.67 -3.15 0.11
CA LEU A 98 -5.04 -3.03 1.51
C LEU A 98 -6.23 -2.10 1.77
N ILE A 99 -6.47 -1.08 0.96
CA ILE A 99 -7.67 -0.23 1.09
C ILE A 99 -8.90 -0.86 0.42
N LEU A 100 -8.72 -1.76 -0.55
CA LEU A 100 -9.82 -2.42 -1.25
C LEU A 100 -10.28 -3.69 -0.54
N ILE A 101 -9.38 -4.44 0.09
CA ILE A 101 -9.71 -5.69 0.79
C ILE A 101 -10.85 -5.51 1.79
N PRO A 102 -10.84 -4.49 2.72
CA PRO A 102 -11.92 -4.32 3.67
C PRO A 102 -13.26 -3.90 3.05
N GLU A 103 -13.25 -3.45 1.80
CA GLU A 103 -14.49 -3.18 1.06
C GLU A 103 -15.12 -4.45 0.49
N LEU A 104 -14.35 -5.55 0.39
CA LEU A 104 -14.81 -6.82 -0.15
C LEU A 104 -15.04 -7.85 0.97
N VAL A 105 -14.08 -7.97 1.88
CA VAL A 105 -14.08 -8.97 2.93
C VAL A 105 -13.60 -8.40 4.26
N TYR A 106 -14.08 -8.98 5.34
CA TYR A 106 -13.62 -8.65 6.68
C TYR A 106 -13.50 -9.90 7.55
N VAL A 107 -12.71 -9.79 8.60
CA VAL A 107 -12.53 -10.84 9.60
C VAL A 107 -13.62 -10.70 10.65
N ARG A 108 -14.39 -11.77 10.88
CA ARG A 108 -15.40 -11.82 11.92
C ARG A 108 -14.74 -11.84 13.29
N ASP A 109 -15.03 -10.85 14.09
CA ASP A 109 -14.54 -10.71 15.46
C ASP A 109 -15.68 -10.38 16.44
N ILE A 110 -15.31 -10.04 17.67
CA ILE A 110 -16.27 -9.73 18.74
C ILE A 110 -17.16 -8.50 18.45
N TYR A 111 -16.79 -7.66 17.47
CA TYR A 111 -17.53 -6.44 17.08
C TYR A 111 -18.53 -6.67 15.95
N GLU A 112 -18.82 -7.92 15.59
CA GLU A 112 -19.60 -8.31 14.40
C GLU A 112 -20.97 -7.65 14.30
N LYS A 113 -21.62 -7.30 15.42
CA LYS A 113 -22.98 -6.78 15.41
C LYS A 113 -23.12 -5.32 14.99
N GLU A 114 -22.23 -4.44 15.46
CA GLU A 114 -22.34 -2.99 15.24
C GLU A 114 -21.26 -2.45 14.31
N TYR A 115 -20.06 -3.02 14.39
CA TYR A 115 -18.86 -2.52 13.70
C TYR A 115 -18.14 -3.64 12.95
N ALA A 116 -18.89 -4.47 12.25
CA ALA A 116 -18.42 -5.75 11.68
C ALA A 116 -17.07 -5.71 10.96
N ARG A 117 -16.77 -4.63 10.22
CA ARG A 117 -15.49 -4.53 9.48
C ARG A 117 -14.50 -3.53 10.05
N SER A 118 -14.84 -2.83 11.15
CA SER A 118 -14.01 -1.72 11.64
C SER A 118 -12.61 -2.14 12.03
N ASN A 119 -12.43 -3.28 12.69
CA ASN A 119 -11.13 -3.81 13.08
C ASN A 119 -10.27 -4.20 11.87
N THR A 120 -10.86 -4.84 10.86
CA THR A 120 -10.19 -5.17 9.60
C THR A 120 -9.82 -3.91 8.84
N MET A 121 -10.76 -2.95 8.73
CA MET A 121 -10.47 -1.64 8.13
C MET A 121 -9.31 -0.95 8.84
N PHE A 122 -9.38 -0.79 10.16
CA PHE A 122 -8.36 -0.09 10.93
C PHE A 122 -6.96 -0.68 10.68
N LYS A 123 -6.83 -2.00 10.80
CA LYS A 123 -5.52 -2.66 10.64
C LYS A 123 -4.96 -2.54 9.22
N LEU A 124 -5.78 -2.76 8.20
CA LEU A 124 -5.32 -2.74 6.82
C LEU A 124 -5.12 -1.33 6.29
N THR A 125 -6.02 -0.39 6.62
CA THR A 125 -5.89 0.99 6.17
C THR A 125 -4.74 1.73 6.85
N TYR A 126 -4.41 1.41 8.10
CA TYR A 126 -3.22 1.94 8.77
C TYR A 126 -1.94 1.53 8.05
N GLN A 127 -1.82 0.25 7.67
CA GLN A 127 -0.68 -0.21 6.87
C GLN A 127 -0.65 0.44 5.48
N ALA A 128 -1.81 0.57 4.83
CA ALA A 128 -1.93 1.25 3.54
C ALA A 128 -1.46 2.72 3.64
N PHE A 129 -1.84 3.42 4.71
CA PHE A 129 -1.41 4.80 4.96
C PHE A 129 0.11 4.92 5.02
N MET A 130 0.78 4.02 5.75
CA MET A 130 2.25 4.00 5.83
C MET A 130 2.88 3.73 4.47
N MET A 131 2.36 2.75 3.71
CA MET A 131 2.88 2.41 2.38
C MET A 131 2.67 3.54 1.38
N PHE A 132 1.48 4.15 1.34
CA PHE A 132 1.21 5.32 0.52
C PHE A 132 2.13 6.50 0.87
N GLY A 133 2.38 6.75 2.15
CA GLY A 133 3.31 7.78 2.60
C GLY A 133 4.71 7.59 2.01
N MET A 134 5.24 6.37 2.08
CA MET A 134 6.54 6.02 1.50
C MET A 134 6.56 6.18 -0.02
N VAL A 135 5.52 5.68 -0.71
CA VAL A 135 5.41 5.80 -2.17
C VAL A 135 5.29 7.24 -2.61
N MET A 136 4.45 8.06 -1.92
CA MET A 136 4.31 9.48 -2.23
C MET A 136 5.61 10.25 -2.04
N ALA A 137 6.31 10.04 -0.93
CA ALA A 137 7.59 10.68 -0.68
C ALA A 137 8.62 10.35 -1.78
N TYR A 138 8.73 9.07 -2.14
CA TYR A 138 9.58 8.64 -3.23
C TYR A 138 9.15 9.22 -4.58
N ALA A 139 7.86 9.18 -4.90
CA ALA A 139 7.30 9.67 -6.14
C ALA A 139 7.54 11.18 -6.33
N PHE A 140 7.33 11.98 -5.28
CA PHE A 140 7.58 13.42 -5.33
C PHE A 140 9.03 13.71 -5.72
N VAL A 141 10.00 13.11 -5.04
CA VAL A 141 11.42 13.31 -5.33
C VAL A 141 11.78 12.78 -6.73
N ARG A 142 11.38 11.56 -7.03
CA ARG A 142 11.72 10.85 -8.27
C ARG A 142 11.17 11.55 -9.52
N LEU A 143 9.92 12.00 -9.47
CA LEU A 143 9.28 12.66 -10.60
C LEU A 143 9.64 14.15 -10.70
N TRP A 144 9.95 14.81 -9.59
CA TRP A 144 10.49 16.17 -9.56
C TRP A 144 11.87 16.26 -10.22
N LEU A 145 12.74 15.29 -9.93
CA LEU A 145 14.10 15.24 -10.49
C LEU A 145 14.13 14.81 -11.96
N ALA A 146 13.02 14.32 -12.53
CA ALA A 146 12.92 13.93 -13.94
C ALA A 146 13.05 15.15 -14.85
N LYS A 147 14.19 15.28 -15.55
CA LYS A 147 14.61 16.49 -16.27
C LYS A 147 13.70 16.95 -17.42
N LYS A 148 12.86 16.09 -18.02
CA LYS A 148 12.24 16.34 -19.34
C LYS A 148 10.73 16.62 -19.37
N HIS A 149 10.00 16.60 -18.26
CA HIS A 149 8.53 16.66 -18.33
C HIS A 149 7.93 17.76 -17.42
N ARG A 150 7.64 18.93 -18.00
CA ARG A 150 6.98 20.04 -17.28
C ARG A 150 5.64 19.63 -16.65
N ILE A 151 4.84 18.81 -17.35
CA ILE A 151 3.54 18.33 -16.85
C ILE A 151 3.71 17.46 -15.59
N ARG A 152 4.69 16.58 -15.55
CA ARG A 152 4.97 15.75 -14.36
C ARG A 152 5.34 16.60 -13.15
N LYS A 153 6.18 17.61 -13.37
CA LYS A 153 6.55 18.55 -12.31
C LYS A 153 5.34 19.32 -11.81
N ALA A 154 4.50 19.83 -12.70
CA ALA A 154 3.29 20.55 -12.32
C ALA A 154 2.33 19.66 -11.51
N LEU A 155 2.10 18.42 -11.93
CA LEU A 155 1.27 17.46 -11.20
C LEU A 155 1.84 17.14 -9.81
N MET A 156 3.16 16.93 -9.72
CA MET A 156 3.80 16.66 -8.43
C MET A 156 3.81 17.89 -7.51
N THR A 157 3.99 19.09 -8.07
CA THR A 157 3.86 20.33 -7.30
C THR A 157 2.45 20.48 -6.74
N ALA A 158 1.43 20.27 -7.58
CA ALA A 158 0.05 20.34 -7.14
C ALA A 158 -0.24 19.30 -6.05
N GLY A 159 0.20 18.06 -6.22
CA GLY A 159 0.07 17.02 -5.21
C GLY A 159 0.80 17.34 -3.90
N PHE A 160 1.99 17.93 -3.99
CA PHE A 160 2.74 18.37 -2.81
C PHE A 160 2.05 19.54 -2.08
N VAL A 161 1.51 20.50 -2.81
CA VAL A 161 0.72 21.61 -2.24
C VAL A 161 -0.52 21.09 -1.52
N CYS A 162 -1.25 20.16 -2.14
CA CYS A 162 -2.39 19.49 -1.50
C CYS A 162 -1.97 18.76 -0.22
N PHE A 163 -0.86 18.02 -0.27
CA PHE A 163 -0.33 17.32 0.91
C PHE A 163 0.06 18.31 2.03
N ALA A 164 0.76 19.40 1.69
CA ALA A 164 1.10 20.46 2.64
C ALA A 164 -0.18 21.09 3.26
N GLY A 165 -1.21 21.30 2.45
CA GLY A 165 -2.52 21.75 2.93
C GLY A 165 -3.15 20.79 3.95
N CYS A 166 -3.07 19.48 3.72
CA CYS A 166 -3.52 18.48 4.69
C CYS A 166 -2.71 18.53 6.01
N CYS A 167 -1.42 18.84 5.94
CA CYS A 167 -0.58 18.98 7.14
C CYS A 167 -0.98 20.18 8.02
N CYS A 168 -1.62 21.21 7.46
CA CYS A 168 -2.15 22.34 8.24
C CYS A 168 -3.20 21.90 9.27
N TYR A 169 -3.90 20.79 9.02
CA TYR A 169 -4.86 20.21 9.97
C TYR A 169 -4.21 19.85 11.31
N VAL A 170 -2.96 19.42 11.29
CA VAL A 170 -2.23 19.07 12.53
C VAL A 170 -2.12 20.28 13.46
N GLY A 171 -1.84 21.48 12.90
CA GLY A 171 -1.78 22.71 13.67
C GLY A 171 -3.13 23.11 14.30
N THR A 172 -4.21 22.99 13.52
CA THR A 172 -5.55 23.30 14.00
C THR A 172 -6.04 22.28 15.03
N ALA A 173 -5.75 20.98 14.82
CA ALA A 173 -6.08 19.94 15.78
C ALA A 173 -5.31 20.10 17.10
N ALA A 174 -4.00 20.42 17.05
CA ALA A 174 -3.19 20.64 18.24
C ALA A 174 -3.63 21.88 19.03
N HIS A 175 -4.18 22.90 18.38
CA HIS A 175 -4.69 24.10 19.04
C HIS A 175 -6.05 23.88 19.69
N SER A 176 -6.84 22.88 19.23
CA SER A 176 -8.19 22.59 19.75
C SER A 176 -8.18 21.64 20.94
N TRP A 177 -7.05 21.05 21.29
CA TRP A 177 -6.80 20.22 22.48
C TRP A 177 -6.03 20.97 23.56
#